data_009b314f4cf698e304d62ad84c5a4fba
#
_entry.id   009b314f4cf698e304d62ad84c5a4fba
#
_cell.length_a   1.000
_cell.length_b   1.000
_cell.length_c   1.000
_cell.angle_alpha   90.00
_cell.angle_beta   90.00
_cell.angle_gamma   90.00
#
_symmetry.space_group_name_H-M   'P 1'
#
loop_
_entity.id
_entity.type
_entity.pdbx_description
1 polymer ?
#
loop_
_entity_poly.entity_id
_entity_poly.type
_entity_poly.pdbx_seq_one_letter_code
_entity_poly.pdbx_strand_id
1 'polypeptide(L)'
;MHIKSIDAIEILDSRGVPSIHTSVVLNSGHKGEAMVPSGASTGKKEAFELRDNDERFDGKGTKKAIENIKSLIQPALLGKPIEEQKELDQIMINLDGTRQKKKIGANSILSVSLACTRAAANAMNLPLYDYIRIPVSYTHLTLPTKA
;
A
#
# COMPACT_ATOMS: atom_id res chain seq x y z
N MET A 1 9.60 16.26 0.91
CA MET A 1 8.91 16.21 -0.40
C MET A 1 7.46 15.80 -0.18
N HIS A 2 6.53 16.17 -1.08
CA HIS A 2 5.09 16.00 -0.83
C HIS A 2 4.43 15.17 -1.93
N ILE A 3 3.40 14.44 -1.58
CA ILE A 3 2.60 13.64 -2.52
C ILE A 3 1.82 14.58 -3.43
N LYS A 4 2.04 14.47 -4.74
CA LYS A 4 1.36 15.24 -5.79
C LYS A 4 0.14 14.52 -6.33
N SER A 5 0.27 13.21 -6.57
CA SER A 5 -0.83 12.37 -7.06
C SER A 5 -0.65 10.92 -6.65
N ILE A 6 -1.78 10.24 -6.53
CA ILE A 6 -1.86 8.79 -6.32
C ILE A 6 -2.84 8.27 -7.38
N ASP A 7 -2.46 7.27 -8.15
CA ASP A 7 -3.34 6.59 -9.08
C ASP A 7 -3.26 5.07 -8.92
N ALA A 8 -4.34 4.39 -9.26
CA ALA A 8 -4.43 2.94 -9.16
C ALA A 8 -5.21 2.34 -10.32
N ILE A 9 -4.75 1.19 -10.78
CA ILE A 9 -5.40 0.42 -11.84
C ILE A 9 -5.49 -1.07 -11.45
N GLU A 10 -6.48 -1.74 -12.00
CA GLU A 10 -6.58 -3.20 -11.92
C GLU A 10 -5.59 -3.84 -12.89
N ILE A 11 -4.84 -4.81 -12.42
CA ILE A 11 -3.94 -5.63 -13.21
C ILE A 11 -4.24 -7.11 -12.95
N LEU A 12 -3.69 -7.99 -13.77
CA LEU A 12 -3.74 -9.43 -13.53
C LEU A 12 -2.38 -9.93 -13.04
N ASP A 13 -2.40 -10.79 -12.03
CA ASP A 13 -1.20 -11.48 -11.56
C ASP A 13 -0.82 -12.65 -12.48
N SER A 14 0.24 -13.39 -12.16
CA SER A 14 0.71 -14.54 -12.94
C SER A 14 -0.29 -15.69 -13.02
N ARG A 15 -1.32 -15.70 -12.16
CA ARG A 15 -2.40 -16.69 -12.16
C ARG A 15 -3.66 -16.19 -12.87
N GLY A 16 -3.62 -14.99 -13.49
CA GLY A 16 -4.80 -14.35 -14.08
C GLY A 16 -5.80 -13.82 -13.05
N VAL A 17 -5.40 -13.66 -11.81
CA VAL A 17 -6.26 -13.11 -10.73
C VAL A 17 -6.08 -11.60 -10.66
N PRO A 18 -7.17 -10.81 -10.58
CA PRO A 18 -7.09 -9.38 -10.42
C PRO A 18 -6.30 -8.93 -9.19
N SER A 19 -5.48 -7.92 -9.38
CA SER A 19 -4.67 -7.29 -8.37
C SER A 19 -4.64 -5.78 -8.58
N ILE A 20 -3.95 -5.05 -7.72
CA ILE A 20 -3.87 -3.59 -7.76
C ILE A 20 -2.44 -3.16 -8.07
N HIS A 21 -2.30 -2.31 -9.06
CA HIS A 21 -1.08 -1.53 -9.30
C HIS A 21 -1.35 -0.09 -8.88
N THR A 22 -0.56 0.42 -7.96
CA THR A 22 -0.64 1.81 -7.49
C THR A 22 0.63 2.57 -7.84
N SER A 23 0.47 3.80 -8.30
CA SER A 23 1.58 4.71 -8.53
C SER A 23 1.40 5.99 -7.72
N VAL A 24 2.49 6.46 -7.10
CA VAL A 24 2.58 7.70 -6.34
C VAL A 24 3.62 8.60 -7.01
N VAL A 25 3.23 9.84 -7.28
CA VAL A 25 4.12 10.87 -7.85
C VAL A 25 4.30 11.98 -6.84
N LEU A 26 5.53 12.42 -6.64
CA LEU A 26 5.87 13.52 -5.75
C LEU A 26 5.95 14.86 -6.51
N ASN A 27 5.85 15.96 -5.77
CA ASN A 27 6.03 17.31 -6.34
C ASN A 27 7.44 17.54 -6.94
N SER A 28 8.43 16.76 -6.51
CA SER A 28 9.78 16.72 -7.09
C SER A 28 9.89 15.93 -8.40
N GLY A 29 8.82 15.28 -8.84
CA GLY A 29 8.79 14.41 -10.03
C GLY A 29 9.19 12.96 -9.78
N HIS A 30 9.71 12.62 -8.61
CA HIS A 30 10.01 11.22 -8.26
C HIS A 30 8.72 10.40 -8.16
N LYS A 31 8.83 9.13 -8.50
CA LYS A 31 7.71 8.20 -8.59
C LYS A 31 8.01 6.92 -7.83
N GLY A 32 7.00 6.34 -7.21
CA GLY A 32 7.03 5.00 -6.65
C GLY A 32 5.82 4.20 -7.10
N GLU A 33 6.01 2.92 -7.38
CA GLU A 33 4.97 2.01 -7.85
C GLU A 33 4.96 0.73 -7.03
N ALA A 34 3.77 0.17 -6.82
CA ALA A 34 3.61 -1.11 -6.15
C ALA A 34 2.50 -1.93 -6.79
N MET A 35 2.76 -3.23 -6.88
CA MET A 35 1.77 -4.24 -7.24
C MET A 35 1.56 -5.13 -6.01
N VAL A 36 0.30 -5.30 -5.61
CA VAL A 36 -0.03 -6.06 -4.39
C VAL A 36 -0.47 -7.45 -4.78
N PRO A 37 0.29 -8.49 -4.42
CA PRO A 37 -0.10 -9.87 -4.70
C PRO A 37 -1.32 -10.27 -3.87
N SER A 38 -2.16 -11.13 -4.43
CA SER A 38 -3.23 -11.80 -3.71
C SER A 38 -2.70 -13.05 -3.01
N GLY A 39 -3.11 -13.26 -1.76
CA GLY A 39 -2.83 -14.48 -1.03
C GLY A 39 -3.57 -15.70 -1.61
N ALA A 40 -2.96 -16.89 -1.55
CA ALA A 40 -3.61 -18.14 -1.95
C ALA A 40 -4.52 -18.71 -0.85
N SER A 41 -4.27 -18.37 0.40
CA SER A 41 -5.04 -18.76 1.59
C SER A 41 -5.19 -17.60 2.54
N THR A 42 -6.27 -17.57 3.31
CA THR A 42 -6.55 -16.53 4.31
C THR A 42 -6.53 -17.11 5.70
N GLY A 43 -5.74 -16.51 6.60
CA GLY A 43 -5.79 -16.81 8.02
C GLY A 43 -6.92 -16.08 8.72
N LYS A 44 -7.44 -16.64 9.82
CA LYS A 44 -8.54 -16.03 10.60
C LYS A 44 -8.20 -14.66 11.19
N LYS A 45 -6.92 -14.33 11.31
CA LYS A 45 -6.42 -13.06 11.89
C LYS A 45 -5.89 -12.08 10.83
N GLU A 46 -5.92 -12.45 9.57
CA GLU A 46 -5.46 -11.58 8.49
C GLU A 46 -6.39 -10.40 8.26
N ALA A 47 -5.81 -9.30 7.78
CA ALA A 47 -6.58 -8.16 7.32
C ALA A 47 -7.36 -8.51 6.05
N PHE A 48 -8.52 -7.88 5.88
CA PHE A 48 -9.47 -8.21 4.83
C PHE A 48 -9.01 -7.68 3.47
N GLU A 49 -8.87 -8.57 2.49
CA GLU A 49 -8.67 -8.22 1.10
C GLU A 49 -10.01 -7.90 0.46
N LEU A 50 -10.20 -6.63 0.05
CA LEU A 50 -11.46 -6.19 -0.55
C LEU A 50 -11.55 -6.66 -1.99
N ARG A 51 -12.62 -7.41 -2.29
CA ARG A 51 -12.98 -7.92 -3.62
C ARG A 51 -14.36 -7.42 -4.02
N ASP A 52 -14.62 -7.38 -5.34
CA ASP A 52 -15.88 -6.82 -5.87
C ASP A 52 -17.08 -7.68 -5.55
N ASN A 53 -16.91 -9.01 -5.48
CA ASN A 53 -17.98 -10.00 -5.25
C ASN A 53 -19.13 -9.87 -6.28
N ASP A 54 -18.77 -9.58 -7.51
CA ASP A 54 -19.64 -9.49 -8.68
C ASP A 54 -19.37 -10.64 -9.67
N GLU A 55 -19.94 -10.58 -10.87
CA GLU A 55 -19.75 -11.61 -11.90
C GLU A 55 -18.35 -11.57 -12.54
N ARG A 56 -17.62 -10.46 -12.42
CA ARG A 56 -16.29 -10.32 -13.01
C ARG A 56 -15.26 -11.12 -12.24
N PHE A 57 -14.47 -11.91 -12.98
CA PHE A 57 -13.39 -12.72 -12.40
C PHE A 57 -13.84 -13.59 -11.21
N ASP A 58 -15.04 -14.17 -11.29
CA ASP A 58 -15.65 -14.96 -10.21
C ASP A 58 -15.66 -14.21 -8.87
N GLY A 59 -16.02 -12.93 -8.90
CA GLY A 59 -16.08 -12.06 -7.71
C GLY A 59 -14.75 -11.50 -7.24
N LYS A 60 -13.63 -11.84 -7.90
CA LYS A 60 -12.28 -11.46 -7.48
C LYS A 60 -11.79 -10.10 -8.01
N GLY A 61 -12.66 -9.33 -8.68
CA GLY A 61 -12.33 -7.98 -9.15
C GLY A 61 -11.86 -7.06 -8.04
N THR A 62 -11.14 -6.01 -8.40
CA THR A 62 -10.55 -5.02 -7.45
C THR A 62 -11.02 -3.59 -7.70
N LYS A 63 -12.09 -3.39 -8.47
CA LYS A 63 -12.61 -2.05 -8.78
C LYS A 63 -13.01 -1.26 -7.54
N LYS A 64 -13.69 -1.91 -6.57
CA LYS A 64 -14.07 -1.27 -5.30
C LYS A 64 -12.85 -0.80 -4.50
N ALA A 65 -11.81 -1.62 -4.45
CA ALA A 65 -10.57 -1.25 -3.79
C ALA A 65 -9.87 -0.05 -4.47
N ILE A 66 -9.85 -0.05 -5.81
CA ILE A 66 -9.30 1.07 -6.59
C ILE A 66 -10.13 2.35 -6.39
N GLU A 67 -11.44 2.25 -6.37
CA GLU A 67 -12.33 3.38 -6.09
C GLU A 67 -12.04 3.96 -4.70
N ASN A 68 -11.85 3.13 -3.69
CA ASN A 68 -11.45 3.57 -2.34
C ASN A 68 -10.11 4.29 -2.33
N ILE A 69 -9.14 3.84 -3.14
CA ILE A 69 -7.87 4.55 -3.28
C ILE A 69 -8.11 5.95 -3.86
N LYS A 70 -8.90 6.08 -4.92
CA LYS A 70 -9.12 7.35 -5.63
C LYS A 70 -10.00 8.31 -4.84
N SER A 71 -11.04 7.81 -4.20
CA SER A 71 -12.06 8.66 -3.55
C SER A 71 -11.78 8.94 -2.07
N LEU A 72 -11.08 8.06 -1.36
CA LEU A 72 -10.84 8.17 0.09
C LEU A 72 -9.36 8.39 0.43
N ILE A 73 -8.48 7.55 -0.09
CA ILE A 73 -7.05 7.59 0.29
C ILE A 73 -6.35 8.77 -0.38
N GLN A 74 -6.51 8.92 -1.68
CA GLN A 74 -5.84 9.99 -2.41
C GLN A 74 -6.13 11.39 -1.82
N PRO A 75 -7.39 11.81 -1.60
CA PRO A 75 -7.66 13.14 -1.03
C PRO A 75 -7.05 13.34 0.36
N ALA A 76 -6.96 12.28 1.15
CA ALA A 76 -6.40 12.35 2.51
C ALA A 76 -4.88 12.46 2.55
N LEU A 77 -4.19 11.94 1.52
CA LEU A 77 -2.73 11.90 1.48
C LEU A 77 -2.12 12.99 0.57
N LEU A 78 -2.88 13.62 -0.32
CA LEU A 78 -2.36 14.70 -1.18
C LEU A 78 -1.75 15.82 -0.34
N GLY A 79 -0.55 16.28 -0.74
CA GLY A 79 0.18 17.34 -0.06
C GLY A 79 0.88 16.91 1.24
N LYS A 80 0.74 15.65 1.67
CA LYS A 80 1.46 15.14 2.86
C LYS A 80 2.93 14.90 2.55
N PRO A 81 3.82 15.07 3.55
CA PRO A 81 5.24 14.75 3.39
C PRO A 81 5.44 13.26 3.23
N ILE A 82 6.23 12.87 2.23
CA ILE A 82 6.46 11.45 1.89
C ILE A 82 7.35 10.75 2.92
N GLU A 83 8.15 11.48 3.65
CA GLU A 83 9.10 10.97 4.64
C GLU A 83 8.40 10.43 5.89
N GLU A 84 7.17 10.85 6.14
CA GLU A 84 6.38 10.48 7.33
C GLU A 84 5.57 9.20 7.12
N GLN A 85 6.23 8.10 6.70
CA GLN A 85 5.56 6.83 6.37
C GLN A 85 4.57 6.37 7.44
N LYS A 86 4.96 6.45 8.71
CA LYS A 86 4.11 6.04 9.84
C LYS A 86 2.83 6.88 9.92
N GLU A 87 2.93 8.18 9.66
CA GLU A 87 1.76 9.07 9.64
C GLU A 87 0.85 8.75 8.45
N LEU A 88 1.43 8.55 7.25
CA LEU A 88 0.67 8.17 6.05
C LEU A 88 -0.11 6.87 6.28
N ASP A 89 0.54 5.86 6.83
CA ASP A 89 -0.09 4.58 7.15
C ASP A 89 -1.20 4.75 8.20
N GLN A 90 -0.95 5.55 9.23
CA GLN A 90 -1.95 5.80 10.27
C GLN A 90 -3.19 6.54 9.75
N ILE A 91 -3.03 7.48 8.83
CA ILE A 91 -4.14 8.15 8.15
C ILE A 91 -5.02 7.12 7.43
N MET A 92 -4.42 6.22 6.65
CA MET A 92 -5.16 5.20 5.92
C MET A 92 -5.86 4.20 6.87
N ILE A 93 -5.20 3.80 7.96
CA ILE A 93 -5.77 2.93 8.99
C ILE A 93 -6.98 3.61 9.65
N ASN A 94 -6.89 4.90 9.98
CA ASN A 94 -7.96 5.66 10.59
C ASN A 94 -9.15 5.87 9.64
N LEU A 95 -8.90 6.06 8.34
CA LEU A 95 -9.93 6.15 7.31
C LEU A 95 -10.75 4.86 7.22
N ASP A 96 -10.11 3.71 7.34
CA ASP A 96 -10.81 2.43 7.41
C ASP A 96 -11.59 2.28 8.72
N GLY A 97 -10.96 2.57 9.84
CA GLY A 97 -11.56 2.54 11.19
C GLY A 97 -11.94 1.15 11.68
N THR A 98 -11.73 0.09 10.91
CA THR A 98 -12.03 -1.29 11.32
C THR A 98 -10.77 -2.07 11.66
N ARG A 99 -10.88 -3.02 12.60
CA ARG A 99 -9.73 -3.84 13.01
C ARG A 99 -9.12 -4.62 11.84
N GLN A 100 -9.96 -5.17 10.96
CA GLN A 100 -9.54 -6.04 9.85
C GLN A 100 -9.47 -5.31 8.50
N LYS A 101 -9.56 -3.99 8.47
CA LYS A 101 -9.53 -3.20 7.22
C LYS A 101 -10.66 -3.56 6.23
N LYS A 102 -11.87 -3.80 6.76
CA LYS A 102 -13.01 -4.26 5.95
C LYS A 102 -13.66 -3.15 5.11
N LYS A 103 -13.48 -1.89 5.48
CA LYS A 103 -14.12 -0.76 4.80
C LYS A 103 -13.37 -0.37 3.52
N ILE A 104 -12.07 -0.14 3.62
CA ILE A 104 -11.23 0.30 2.51
C ILE A 104 -10.56 -0.89 1.82
N GLY A 105 -10.22 -1.90 2.58
CA GLY A 105 -9.50 -3.08 2.12
C GLY A 105 -8.00 -3.00 2.43
N ALA A 106 -7.46 -4.08 2.97
CA ALA A 106 -6.03 -4.18 3.24
C ALA A 106 -5.18 -4.06 1.96
N ASN A 107 -5.67 -4.59 0.84
CA ASN A 107 -5.02 -4.49 -0.46
C ASN A 107 -4.91 -3.03 -0.93
N SER A 108 -5.94 -2.20 -0.74
CA SER A 108 -5.90 -0.77 -1.05
C SER A 108 -4.84 -0.05 -0.21
N ILE A 109 -4.88 -0.25 1.11
CA ILE A 109 -3.95 0.40 2.06
C ILE A 109 -2.51 -0.03 1.77
N LEU A 110 -2.27 -1.33 1.62
CA LEU A 110 -0.93 -1.88 1.39
C LEU A 110 -0.32 -1.39 0.07
N SER A 111 -1.11 -1.35 -1.00
CA SER A 111 -0.61 -0.90 -2.31
C SER A 111 -0.15 0.56 -2.28
N VAL A 112 -0.89 1.44 -1.61
CA VAL A 112 -0.52 2.85 -1.46
C VAL A 112 0.69 3.00 -0.52
N SER A 113 0.70 2.31 0.62
CA SER A 113 1.82 2.33 1.57
C SER A 113 3.14 1.93 0.92
N LEU A 114 3.14 0.83 0.15
CA LEU A 114 4.34 0.36 -0.57
C LEU A 114 4.76 1.33 -1.69
N ALA A 115 3.81 1.91 -2.41
CA ALA A 115 4.10 2.88 -3.46
C ALA A 115 4.71 4.16 -2.87
N CYS A 116 4.21 4.63 -1.73
CA CYS A 116 4.78 5.76 -0.97
C CYS A 116 6.21 5.46 -0.52
N THR A 117 6.45 4.29 0.07
CA THR A 117 7.79 3.86 0.51
C THR A 117 8.79 3.87 -0.64
N ARG A 118 8.39 3.37 -1.82
CA ARG A 118 9.24 3.37 -3.02
C ARG A 118 9.47 4.77 -3.58
N ALA A 119 8.44 5.62 -3.57
CA ALA A 119 8.59 7.02 -4.00
C ALA A 119 9.59 7.76 -3.10
N ALA A 120 9.52 7.55 -1.80
CA ALA A 120 10.44 8.14 -0.83
C ALA A 120 11.88 7.63 -1.03
N ALA A 121 12.07 6.32 -1.20
CA ALA A 121 13.39 5.73 -1.47
C ALA A 121 14.00 6.31 -2.75
N ASN A 122 13.22 6.38 -3.84
CA ASN A 122 13.66 6.96 -5.10
C ASN A 122 14.03 8.45 -4.97
N ALA A 123 13.24 9.20 -4.22
CA ALA A 123 13.49 10.63 -3.99
C ALA A 123 14.74 10.88 -3.14
N MET A 124 15.10 9.96 -2.26
CA MET A 124 16.33 9.99 -1.48
C MET A 124 17.52 9.34 -2.20
N ASN A 125 17.31 8.84 -3.42
CA ASN A 125 18.30 8.07 -4.18
C ASN A 125 18.89 6.88 -3.39
N LEU A 126 18.02 6.19 -2.66
CA LEU A 126 18.37 5.02 -1.86
C LEU A 126 17.73 3.75 -2.44
N PRO A 127 18.42 2.61 -2.37
CA PRO A 127 17.78 1.32 -2.54
C PRO A 127 16.66 1.14 -1.51
N LEU A 128 15.59 0.45 -1.89
CA LEU A 128 14.42 0.28 -1.01
C LEU A 128 14.78 -0.32 0.35
N TYR A 129 15.65 -1.32 0.38
CA TYR A 129 16.06 -1.97 1.63
C TYR A 129 16.81 -1.01 2.57
N ASP A 130 17.61 -0.08 2.05
CA ASP A 130 18.29 0.93 2.84
C ASP A 130 17.31 1.97 3.39
N TYR A 131 16.33 2.38 2.59
CA TYR A 131 15.27 3.28 3.05
C TYR A 131 14.44 2.65 4.18
N ILE A 132 14.03 1.39 4.03
CA ILE A 132 13.24 0.66 5.05
C ILE A 132 14.06 0.49 6.34
N ARG A 133 15.37 0.36 6.26
CA ARG A 133 16.24 0.25 7.43
C ARG A 133 16.22 1.50 8.31
N ILE A 134 16.03 2.69 7.74
CA ILE A 134 16.03 3.95 8.49
C ILE A 134 14.99 3.96 9.62
N PRO A 135 13.69 3.71 9.40
CA PRO A 135 12.70 3.66 10.46
C PRO A 135 12.84 2.43 11.37
N VAL A 136 13.49 1.36 10.93
CA VAL A 136 13.67 0.11 11.67
C VAL A 136 14.97 0.11 12.50
N SER A 137 15.87 1.06 12.28
CA SER A 137 17.18 1.11 12.97
C SER A 137 17.10 1.33 14.49
N TYR A 138 15.94 1.70 15.02
CA TYR A 138 15.69 1.75 16.47
C TYR A 138 15.27 0.42 17.08
N THR A 139 14.91 -0.56 16.29
CA THR A 139 14.66 -1.93 16.73
C THR A 139 15.84 -2.78 16.29
N HIS A 140 16.81 -2.99 17.19
CA HIS A 140 17.82 -4.03 16.98
C HIS A 140 17.11 -5.38 16.90
N LEU A 141 16.95 -5.90 15.68
CA LEU A 141 16.72 -7.31 15.48
C LEU A 141 18.01 -8.03 15.86
N THR A 142 18.25 -8.19 17.15
CA THR A 142 19.19 -9.18 17.62
C THR A 142 18.58 -10.55 17.32
N LEU A 143 19.08 -11.20 16.27
CA LEU A 143 18.86 -12.63 16.13
C LEU A 143 19.31 -13.27 17.45
N PRO A 144 18.48 -14.13 18.10
CA PRO A 144 18.94 -14.85 19.26
C PRO A 144 20.14 -15.69 18.84
N THR A 145 21.31 -15.27 19.26
CA THR A 145 22.49 -16.13 19.20
C THR A 145 22.20 -17.27 20.15
N LYS A 146 21.96 -18.45 19.60
CA LYS A 146 22.02 -19.66 20.39
C LYS A 146 23.42 -19.72 21.01
N ALA A 147 23.47 -19.55 22.29
CA ALA A 147 24.62 -19.95 23.04
C ALA A 147 24.76 -21.47 22.95
#